data_e0d429f91e7a6d97801811bce87bf150
#
_entry.id   e0d429f91e7a6d97801811bce87bf150
#
_cell.length_a   1.000
_cell.length_b   1.000
_cell.length_c   1.000
_cell.angle_alpha   90.00
_cell.angle_beta   90.00
_cell.angle_gamma   90.00
#
_symmetry.space_group_name_H-M   'P 1'
#
loop_
_entity.id
_entity.type
_entity.pdbx_description
1 polymer ?
#
loop_
_entity_poly.entity_id
_entity_poly.type
_entity_poly.pdbx_seq_one_letter_code
_entity_poly.pdbx_strand_id
1 'polypeptide(L)'
;AVDALQVAESLDLVAEECSPFQDIANNPAKELALVLAEATPLVWGGSVLAARASRRVAEQLRAASGRAALAADASELCTVVAEVPRRDLFADPFVDPTSTARPAVIVLDDGDETDEVGHDLRMLENTARDHEVRVWRTTHARGSVMERYVGLLHTGRFGAAYLRIALGHDLD
;
A
#
# COMPACT_ATOMS: atom_id res chain seq x y z
N ALA A 1 -8.54 -11.13 -26.24
CA ALA A 1 -8.01 -9.79 -26.56
C ALA A 1 -8.35 -8.87 -25.39
N VAL A 2 -7.42 -7.99 -25.00
CA VAL A 2 -7.68 -6.97 -23.98
C VAL A 2 -8.62 -5.94 -24.61
N ASP A 3 -9.74 -5.65 -23.94
CA ASP A 3 -10.65 -4.58 -24.36
C ASP A 3 -10.12 -3.25 -23.80
N ALA A 4 -9.54 -2.43 -24.67
CA ALA A 4 -8.94 -1.17 -24.28
C ALA A 4 -9.96 -0.18 -23.73
N LEU A 5 -11.23 -0.25 -24.19
CA LEU A 5 -12.29 0.64 -23.73
C LEU A 5 -12.67 0.29 -22.27
N GLN A 6 -12.85 -0.99 -21.97
CA GLN A 6 -13.14 -1.43 -20.60
C GLN A 6 -12.00 -1.10 -19.61
N VAL A 7 -10.75 -1.23 -20.07
CA VAL A 7 -9.59 -0.80 -19.25
C VAL A 7 -9.61 0.70 -18.99
N ALA A 8 -9.94 1.51 -20.00
CA ALA A 8 -10.05 2.96 -19.84
C ALA A 8 -11.18 3.34 -18.87
N GLU A 9 -12.37 2.72 -19.01
CA GLU A 9 -13.49 2.91 -18.08
C GLU A 9 -13.12 2.53 -16.62
N SER A 10 -12.40 1.43 -16.44
CA SER A 10 -11.90 1.04 -15.10
C SER A 10 -10.93 2.06 -14.50
N LEU A 11 -10.06 2.65 -15.33
CA LEU A 11 -9.15 3.72 -14.90
C LEU A 11 -9.88 5.01 -14.55
N ASP A 12 -10.93 5.36 -15.30
CA ASP A 12 -11.76 6.53 -15.02
C ASP A 12 -12.49 6.38 -13.67
N LEU A 13 -13.02 5.19 -13.37
CA LEU A 13 -13.63 4.88 -12.06
C LEU A 13 -12.63 5.07 -10.91
N VAL A 14 -11.41 4.53 -11.03
CA VAL A 14 -10.36 4.73 -10.01
C VAL A 14 -9.99 6.21 -9.89
N ALA A 15 -9.91 6.94 -10.99
CA ALA A 15 -9.62 8.38 -10.97
C ALA A 15 -10.73 9.17 -10.28
N GLU A 16 -11.99 8.77 -10.42
CA GLU A 16 -13.14 9.38 -9.76
C GLU A 16 -13.10 9.10 -8.24
N GLU A 17 -12.87 7.83 -7.82
CA GLU A 17 -12.71 7.44 -6.42
C GLU A 17 -11.52 8.15 -5.75
N CYS A 18 -10.42 8.32 -6.47
CA CYS A 18 -9.20 8.99 -5.99
C CYS A 18 -9.19 10.51 -6.24
N SER A 19 -10.30 11.09 -6.70
CA SER A 19 -10.40 12.51 -7.03
C SER A 19 -10.08 13.41 -5.82
N PRO A 20 -9.43 14.58 -6.01
CA PRO A 20 -9.20 15.54 -4.94
C PRO A 20 -10.47 16.01 -4.23
N PHE A 21 -11.61 15.94 -4.90
CA PHE A 21 -12.92 16.36 -4.37
C PHE A 21 -13.59 15.32 -3.47
N GLN A 22 -13.13 14.08 -3.49
CA GLN A 22 -13.62 13.04 -2.60
C GLN A 22 -13.10 13.26 -1.17
N ASP A 23 -13.95 13.02 -0.18
CA ASP A 23 -13.55 13.03 1.23
C ASP A 23 -12.53 11.93 1.52
N ILE A 24 -11.70 12.14 2.54
CA ILE A 24 -10.65 11.17 2.94
C ILE A 24 -11.25 9.78 3.20
N ALA A 25 -12.39 9.72 3.87
CA ALA A 25 -13.06 8.46 4.21
C ALA A 25 -13.53 7.64 2.99
N ASN A 26 -13.66 8.30 1.83
CA ASN A 26 -14.12 7.68 0.58
C ASN A 26 -13.04 7.67 -0.50
N ASN A 27 -11.81 8.03 -0.14
CA ASN A 27 -10.70 8.15 -1.09
C ASN A 27 -9.54 7.24 -0.65
N PRO A 28 -9.40 6.04 -1.25
CA PRO A 28 -8.38 5.08 -0.85
C PRO A 28 -6.96 5.61 -1.01
N ALA A 29 -6.72 6.47 -1.99
CA ALA A 29 -5.41 7.04 -2.22
C ALA A 29 -5.01 8.09 -1.16
N LYS A 30 -5.96 8.91 -0.70
CA LYS A 30 -5.72 9.83 0.43
C LYS A 30 -5.52 9.07 1.74
N GLU A 31 -6.30 8.01 1.96
CA GLU A 31 -6.12 7.14 3.12
C GLU A 31 -4.73 6.50 3.13
N LEU A 32 -4.29 5.95 1.98
CA LEU A 32 -2.94 5.41 1.82
C LEU A 32 -1.87 6.46 2.14
N ALA A 33 -2.00 7.68 1.63
CA ALA A 33 -1.05 8.75 1.89
C ALA A 33 -0.96 9.10 3.38
N LEU A 34 -2.09 9.14 4.09
CA LEU A 34 -2.12 9.37 5.53
C LEU A 34 -1.45 8.24 6.32
N VAL A 35 -1.69 6.99 5.94
CA VAL A 35 -1.02 5.83 6.55
C VAL A 35 0.48 5.93 6.38
N LEU A 36 0.96 6.40 5.23
CA LEU A 36 2.38 6.46 4.88
C LEU A 36 3.08 7.77 5.25
N ALA A 37 2.37 8.78 5.70
CA ALA A 37 2.98 10.06 6.07
C ALA A 37 4.11 9.89 7.09
N GLU A 38 3.94 8.95 8.03
CA GLU A 38 4.89 8.66 9.12
C GLU A 38 5.39 7.20 9.11
N ALA A 39 5.12 6.43 8.04
CA ALA A 39 5.44 5.00 7.99
C ALA A 39 6.33 4.65 6.80
N THR A 40 7.12 3.57 6.96
CA THR A 40 7.86 2.96 5.86
C THR A 40 6.98 1.92 5.17
N PRO A 41 6.72 2.02 3.85
CA PRO A 41 5.85 1.08 3.14
C PRO A 41 6.48 -0.32 3.00
N LEU A 42 5.72 -1.34 3.42
CA LEU A 42 5.97 -2.74 3.11
C LEU A 42 4.83 -3.21 2.20
N VAL A 43 5.07 -3.38 0.92
CA VAL A 43 4.02 -3.63 -0.09
C VAL A 43 3.98 -5.09 -0.47
N TRP A 44 2.83 -5.72 -0.29
CA TRP A 44 2.58 -7.12 -0.61
C TRP A 44 1.44 -7.28 -1.61
N GLY A 45 1.57 -8.31 -2.47
CA GLY A 45 0.52 -8.81 -3.34
C GLY A 45 0.71 -10.30 -3.53
N GLY A 46 -0.31 -11.09 -3.20
CA GLY A 46 -0.20 -12.55 -3.11
C GLY A 46 -0.18 -13.26 -4.45
N SER A 47 -0.96 -12.82 -5.42
CA SER A 47 -0.94 -13.38 -6.77
C SER A 47 0.27 -12.90 -7.58
N VAL A 48 0.56 -13.59 -8.68
CA VAL A 48 1.61 -13.14 -9.62
C VAL A 48 1.33 -11.73 -10.13
N LEU A 49 0.05 -11.40 -10.35
CA LEU A 49 -0.38 -10.09 -10.83
C LEU A 49 -0.18 -9.02 -9.75
N ALA A 50 -0.69 -9.27 -8.56
CA ALA A 50 -0.58 -8.37 -7.41
C ALA A 50 0.88 -8.18 -6.97
N ALA A 51 1.71 -9.23 -7.03
CA ALA A 51 3.15 -9.15 -6.76
C ALA A 51 3.90 -8.27 -7.77
N ARG A 52 3.47 -8.24 -9.04
CA ARG A 52 4.01 -7.30 -10.02
C ARG A 52 3.56 -5.86 -9.73
N ALA A 53 2.30 -5.69 -9.36
CA ALA A 53 1.76 -4.40 -8.97
C ALA A 53 2.49 -3.86 -7.73
N SER A 54 2.75 -4.69 -6.71
CA SER A 54 3.41 -4.29 -5.47
C SER A 54 4.80 -3.69 -5.70
N ARG A 55 5.59 -4.29 -6.59
CA ARG A 55 6.91 -3.76 -6.97
C ARG A 55 6.81 -2.37 -7.61
N ARG A 56 5.83 -2.18 -8.53
CA ARG A 56 5.63 -0.89 -9.19
C ARG A 56 5.10 0.17 -8.24
N VAL A 57 4.18 -0.19 -7.34
CA VAL A 57 3.68 0.73 -6.31
C VAL A 57 4.79 1.12 -5.35
N ALA A 58 5.63 0.18 -4.91
CA ALA A 58 6.80 0.50 -4.09
C ALA A 58 7.78 1.47 -4.79
N GLU A 59 8.01 1.30 -6.10
CA GLU A 59 8.81 2.25 -6.90
C GLU A 59 8.19 3.64 -6.92
N GLN A 60 6.87 3.73 -7.14
CA GLN A 60 6.13 5.01 -7.15
C GLN A 60 6.20 5.71 -5.78
N LEU A 61 6.03 4.96 -4.69
CA LEU A 61 6.13 5.48 -3.34
C LEU A 61 7.54 5.99 -3.01
N ARG A 62 8.59 5.27 -3.43
CA ARG A 62 9.98 5.75 -3.29
C ARG A 62 10.22 7.03 -4.07
N ALA A 63 9.77 7.09 -5.31
CA ALA A 63 9.94 8.28 -6.16
C ALA A 63 9.21 9.51 -5.59
N ALA A 64 8.02 9.29 -5.02
CA ALA A 64 7.20 10.36 -4.45
C ALA A 64 7.73 10.88 -3.11
N SER A 65 8.24 10.00 -2.25
CA SER A 65 8.58 10.34 -0.86
C SER A 65 10.08 10.52 -0.60
N GLY A 66 10.94 10.04 -1.51
CA GLY A 66 12.38 9.94 -1.25
C GLY A 66 12.76 8.95 -0.14
N ARG A 67 11.79 8.18 0.38
CA ARG A 67 11.97 7.23 1.47
C ARG A 67 12.07 5.80 0.94
N ALA A 68 12.58 4.88 1.77
CA ALA A 68 12.56 3.45 1.46
C ALA A 68 11.14 2.92 1.35
N ALA A 69 10.92 1.99 0.42
CA ALA A 69 9.71 1.19 0.30
C ALA A 69 10.11 -0.21 -0.19
N LEU A 70 9.66 -1.25 0.49
CA LEU A 70 9.98 -2.63 0.18
C LEU A 70 8.77 -3.34 -0.41
N ALA A 71 8.96 -4.05 -1.52
CA ALA A 71 8.00 -5.03 -2.04
C ALA A 71 8.65 -6.40 -2.00
N ALA A 72 8.06 -7.35 -1.27
CA ALA A 72 8.61 -8.67 -1.05
C ALA A 72 7.49 -9.71 -0.81
N ASP A 73 7.88 -10.97 -0.69
CA ASP A 73 6.97 -12.06 -0.36
C ASP A 73 6.52 -11.98 1.11
N ALA A 74 5.41 -12.63 1.44
CA ALA A 74 4.83 -12.56 2.78
C ALA A 74 5.80 -13.00 3.88
N SER A 75 6.57 -14.06 3.66
CA SER A 75 7.55 -14.56 4.61
C SER A 75 8.68 -13.56 4.90
N GLU A 76 9.17 -12.88 3.87
CA GLU A 76 10.19 -11.83 4.03
C GLU A 76 9.62 -10.62 4.78
N LEU A 77 8.40 -10.18 4.43
CA LEU A 77 7.76 -9.08 5.13
C LEU A 77 7.43 -9.41 6.58
N CYS A 78 7.00 -10.65 6.89
CA CYS A 78 6.82 -11.12 8.26
C CYS A 78 8.12 -11.04 9.07
N THR A 79 9.26 -11.37 8.47
CA THR A 79 10.56 -11.23 9.12
C THR A 79 10.85 -9.77 9.47
N VAL A 80 10.62 -8.85 8.54
CA VAL A 80 10.81 -7.42 8.77
C VAL A 80 9.86 -6.88 9.85
N VAL A 81 8.59 -7.31 9.82
CA VAL A 81 7.58 -6.91 10.81
C VAL A 81 7.91 -7.44 12.20
N ALA A 82 8.41 -8.68 12.30
CA ALA A 82 8.75 -9.31 13.57
C ALA A 82 9.90 -8.61 14.32
N GLU A 83 10.78 -7.92 13.59
CA GLU A 83 11.87 -7.12 14.16
C GLU A 83 11.43 -5.72 14.64
N VAL A 84 10.16 -5.34 14.43
CA VAL A 84 9.64 -4.05 14.88
C VAL A 84 9.51 -4.05 16.40
N PRO A 85 10.21 -3.17 17.13
CA PRO A 85 10.12 -3.11 18.58
C PRO A 85 8.69 -2.76 19.01
N ARG A 86 8.25 -3.37 20.10
CA ARG A 86 6.97 -3.02 20.72
C ARG A 86 6.97 -1.55 21.13
N ARG A 87 5.79 -0.93 21.03
CA ARG A 87 5.65 0.47 21.42
C ARG A 87 5.89 0.62 22.93
N ASP A 88 6.89 1.41 23.29
CA ASP A 88 7.03 1.84 24.67
C ASP A 88 6.02 2.97 24.91
N LEU A 89 4.98 2.67 25.69
CA LEU A 89 3.93 3.65 26.04
C LEU A 89 4.45 4.73 27.01
N PHE A 90 5.63 4.53 27.58
CA PHE A 90 6.25 5.45 28.53
C PHE A 90 7.48 6.17 27.95
N ALA A 91 7.80 5.94 26.67
CA ALA A 91 8.88 6.68 26.00
C ALA A 91 8.57 8.17 25.96
N ASP A 92 9.50 8.96 26.46
CA ASP A 92 9.39 10.43 26.38
C ASP A 92 9.73 10.89 24.96
N PRO A 93 8.77 11.44 24.21
CA PRO A 93 9.00 11.88 22.84
C PRO A 93 10.04 13.00 22.72
N PHE A 94 10.43 13.65 23.84
CA PHE A 94 11.43 14.71 23.87
C PHE A 94 12.84 14.20 24.19
N VAL A 95 12.96 13.01 24.77
CA VAL A 95 14.24 12.43 25.20
C VAL A 95 14.76 11.38 24.20
N ASP A 96 13.86 10.75 23.44
CA ASP A 96 14.19 9.67 22.51
C ASP A 96 13.80 10.05 21.06
N PRO A 97 14.60 10.94 20.39
CA PRO A 97 14.30 11.40 19.03
C PRO A 97 14.50 10.34 17.94
N THR A 98 14.90 9.12 18.28
CA THR A 98 15.07 7.99 17.36
C THR A 98 13.76 7.23 17.12
N SER A 99 12.67 7.92 16.88
CA SER A 99 11.50 7.30 16.28
C SER A 99 11.82 6.98 14.83
N THR A 100 12.50 5.85 14.59
CA THR A 100 12.52 5.26 13.25
C THR A 100 11.08 5.07 12.81
N ALA A 101 10.73 5.62 11.65
CA ALA A 101 9.38 5.50 11.09
C ALA A 101 8.95 4.03 11.11
N ARG A 102 7.90 3.71 11.87
CA ARG A 102 7.38 2.34 11.93
C ARG A 102 6.91 1.91 10.54
N PRO A 103 7.04 0.65 10.18
CA PRO A 103 6.50 0.19 8.91
C PRO A 103 4.97 0.20 8.92
N ALA A 104 4.39 0.24 7.71
CA ALA A 104 2.99 -0.09 7.46
C ALA A 104 2.93 -1.11 6.32
N VAL A 105 2.10 -2.13 6.49
CA VAL A 105 1.88 -3.16 5.47
C VAL A 105 0.78 -2.68 4.52
N ILE A 106 1.09 -2.69 3.23
CA ILE A 106 0.20 -2.32 2.14
C ILE A 106 -0.15 -3.57 1.36
N VAL A 107 -1.40 -3.98 1.43
CA VAL A 107 -1.92 -5.17 0.74
C VAL A 107 -2.59 -4.76 -0.57
N LEU A 108 -2.07 -5.24 -1.67
CA LEU A 108 -2.66 -5.10 -3.01
C LEU A 108 -3.36 -6.42 -3.35
N ASP A 109 -4.69 -6.39 -3.42
CA ASP A 109 -5.53 -7.55 -3.60
C ASP A 109 -6.23 -7.50 -4.98
N ASP A 110 -5.96 -8.46 -5.83
CA ASP A 110 -6.58 -8.61 -7.13
C ASP A 110 -7.73 -9.63 -7.16
N GLY A 111 -8.17 -10.08 -6.00
CA GLY A 111 -9.26 -11.04 -5.85
C GLY A 111 -8.85 -12.49 -6.14
N ASP A 112 -7.56 -12.82 -6.07
CA ASP A 112 -7.12 -14.21 -6.10
C ASP A 112 -7.43 -14.87 -4.75
N GLU A 113 -8.33 -15.85 -4.75
CA GLU A 113 -8.81 -16.55 -3.56
C GLU A 113 -8.17 -17.94 -3.40
N THR A 114 -6.99 -18.17 -3.98
CA THR A 114 -6.27 -19.43 -3.76
C THR A 114 -5.92 -19.64 -2.29
N ASP A 115 -5.91 -20.88 -1.83
CA ASP A 115 -5.58 -21.23 -0.45
C ASP A 115 -4.20 -20.70 -0.03
N GLU A 116 -3.24 -20.70 -0.94
CA GLU A 116 -1.88 -20.19 -0.72
C GLU A 116 -1.88 -18.69 -0.45
N VAL A 117 -2.52 -17.90 -1.32
CA VAL A 117 -2.65 -16.44 -1.14
C VAL A 117 -3.39 -16.11 0.16
N GLY A 118 -4.47 -16.84 0.45
CA GLY A 118 -5.22 -16.67 1.70
C GLY A 118 -4.41 -17.04 2.94
N HIS A 119 -3.55 -18.05 2.87
CA HIS A 119 -2.64 -18.42 3.96
C HIS A 119 -1.61 -17.32 4.22
N ASP A 120 -0.95 -16.85 3.19
CA ASP A 120 0.08 -15.81 3.25
C ASP A 120 -0.47 -14.49 3.79
N LEU A 121 -1.66 -14.11 3.32
CA LEU A 121 -2.35 -12.92 3.82
C LEU A 121 -2.63 -13.00 5.33
N ARG A 122 -3.19 -14.13 5.78
CA ARG A 122 -3.47 -14.33 7.22
C ARG A 122 -2.20 -14.32 8.06
N MET A 123 -1.13 -14.94 7.57
CA MET A 123 0.17 -14.95 8.25
C MET A 123 0.69 -13.51 8.40
N LEU A 124 0.68 -12.73 7.33
CA LEU A 124 1.15 -11.35 7.34
C LEU A 124 0.29 -10.44 8.24
N GLU A 125 -1.04 -10.55 8.16
CA GLU A 125 -1.96 -9.77 9.01
C GLU A 125 -1.83 -10.11 10.49
N ASN A 126 -1.64 -11.40 10.84
CA ASN A 126 -1.43 -11.82 12.22
C ASN A 126 -0.10 -11.28 12.75
N THR A 127 0.99 -11.43 11.99
CA THR A 127 2.30 -10.89 12.38
C THR A 127 2.24 -9.37 12.56
N ALA A 128 1.57 -8.65 11.65
CA ALA A 128 1.40 -7.21 11.76
C ALA A 128 0.61 -6.82 13.02
N ARG A 129 -0.46 -7.56 13.35
CA ARG A 129 -1.26 -7.35 14.56
C ARG A 129 -0.45 -7.57 15.83
N ASP A 130 0.33 -8.66 15.88
CA ASP A 130 1.13 -9.02 17.07
C ASP A 130 2.25 -7.99 17.36
N HIS A 131 2.69 -7.26 16.33
CA HIS A 131 3.71 -6.20 16.41
C HIS A 131 3.15 -4.78 16.32
N GLU A 132 1.82 -4.61 16.37
CA GLU A 132 1.14 -3.31 16.30
C GLU A 132 1.51 -2.51 15.04
N VAL A 133 1.74 -3.22 13.93
CA VAL A 133 1.99 -2.65 12.61
C VAL A 133 0.68 -2.46 11.88
N ARG A 134 0.47 -1.26 11.33
CA ARG A 134 -0.75 -0.93 10.59
C ARG A 134 -0.79 -1.69 9.27
N VAL A 135 -1.96 -2.19 8.93
CA VAL A 135 -2.26 -2.80 7.62
C VAL A 135 -3.26 -1.92 6.89
N TRP A 136 -2.97 -1.59 5.65
CA TRP A 136 -3.89 -0.97 4.71
C TRP A 136 -4.08 -1.88 3.51
N ARG A 137 -5.30 -2.01 2.99
CA ARG A 137 -5.64 -2.90 1.88
C ARG A 137 -6.48 -2.19 0.84
N THR A 138 -6.17 -2.43 -0.43
CA THR A 138 -7.04 -2.09 -1.55
C THR A 138 -7.32 -3.32 -2.39
N THR A 139 -8.55 -3.44 -2.90
CA THR A 139 -9.01 -4.61 -3.66
C THR A 139 -9.55 -4.18 -5.01
N HIS A 140 -9.01 -4.76 -6.09
CA HIS A 140 -9.52 -4.65 -7.45
C HIS A 140 -9.77 -6.05 -8.01
N ALA A 141 -10.88 -6.68 -7.60
CA ALA A 141 -11.20 -8.08 -7.89
C ALA A 141 -12.07 -8.26 -9.15
N ARG A 142 -12.59 -7.18 -9.73
CA ARG A 142 -13.53 -7.24 -10.86
C ARG A 142 -12.85 -6.95 -12.19
N GLY A 143 -13.46 -7.47 -13.25
CA GLY A 143 -12.99 -7.26 -14.62
C GLY A 143 -11.88 -8.22 -15.06
N SER A 144 -11.30 -7.93 -16.21
CA SER A 144 -10.20 -8.69 -16.77
C SER A 144 -8.92 -8.57 -15.94
N VAL A 145 -7.95 -9.45 -16.20
CA VAL A 145 -6.62 -9.40 -15.58
C VAL A 145 -5.97 -8.01 -15.73
N MET A 146 -6.16 -7.36 -16.88
CA MET A 146 -5.59 -6.04 -17.13
C MET A 146 -6.29 -4.97 -16.31
N GLU A 147 -7.63 -4.99 -16.20
CA GLU A 147 -8.39 -4.02 -15.40
C GLU A 147 -7.99 -4.11 -13.92
N ARG A 148 -7.89 -5.32 -13.37
CA ARG A 148 -7.44 -5.54 -12.00
C ARG A 148 -6.02 -4.99 -11.77
N TYR A 149 -5.11 -5.28 -12.68
CA TYR A 149 -3.72 -4.81 -12.60
C TYR A 149 -3.60 -3.29 -12.64
N VAL A 150 -4.25 -2.65 -13.64
CA VAL A 150 -4.18 -1.18 -13.76
C VAL A 150 -4.92 -0.48 -12.62
N GLY A 151 -5.98 -1.08 -12.08
CA GLY A 151 -6.69 -0.58 -10.90
C GLY A 151 -5.77 -0.48 -9.69
N LEU A 152 -5.05 -1.57 -9.35
CA LEU A 152 -4.06 -1.57 -8.28
C LEU A 152 -2.96 -0.53 -8.50
N LEU A 153 -2.40 -0.46 -9.72
CA LEU A 153 -1.36 0.50 -10.06
C LEU A 153 -1.84 1.95 -9.96
N HIS A 154 -3.06 2.22 -10.42
CA HIS A 154 -3.60 3.58 -10.48
C HIS A 154 -3.92 4.10 -9.07
N THR A 155 -4.51 3.26 -8.22
CA THR A 155 -4.71 3.58 -6.80
C THR A 155 -3.37 3.88 -6.11
N GLY A 156 -2.35 3.04 -6.34
CA GLY A 156 -0.99 3.27 -5.82
C GLY A 156 -0.38 4.58 -6.32
N ARG A 157 -0.58 4.92 -7.61
CA ARG A 157 -0.07 6.16 -8.21
C ARG A 157 -0.73 7.40 -7.60
N PHE A 158 -2.04 7.40 -7.40
CA PHE A 158 -2.72 8.49 -6.70
C PHE A 158 -2.27 8.60 -5.25
N GLY A 159 -2.11 7.46 -4.54
CA GLY A 159 -1.59 7.43 -3.18
C GLY A 159 -0.19 8.03 -3.09
N ALA A 160 0.70 7.70 -4.03
CA ALA A 160 2.03 8.28 -4.12
C ALA A 160 2.00 9.79 -4.38
N ALA A 161 1.10 10.27 -5.26
CA ALA A 161 0.93 11.68 -5.53
C ALA A 161 0.45 12.44 -4.28
N TYR A 162 -0.57 11.92 -3.58
CA TYR A 162 -1.04 12.52 -2.32
C TYR A 162 0.03 12.48 -1.22
N LEU A 163 0.82 11.42 -1.14
CA LEU A 163 1.93 11.32 -0.19
C LEU A 163 2.98 12.40 -0.47
N ARG A 164 3.34 12.62 -1.75
CA ARG A 164 4.25 13.69 -2.15
C ARG A 164 3.77 15.06 -1.67
N ILE A 165 2.48 15.37 -1.87
CA ILE A 165 1.85 16.61 -1.41
C ILE A 165 1.88 16.69 0.13
N ALA A 166 1.50 15.61 0.83
CA ALA A 166 1.48 15.58 2.29
C ALA A 166 2.86 15.79 2.93
N LEU A 167 3.92 15.39 2.22
CA LEU A 167 5.31 15.62 2.64
C LEU A 167 5.86 16.99 2.25
N GLY A 168 5.06 17.84 1.60
CA GLY A 168 5.46 19.17 1.17
C GLY A 168 6.44 19.18 -0.01
N HIS A 169 6.50 18.10 -0.79
CA HIS A 169 7.31 18.06 -2.01
C HIS A 169 6.53 18.66 -3.18
N ASP A 170 7.18 19.55 -3.94
CA ASP A 170 6.57 20.15 -5.11
C ASP A 170 6.21 19.10 -6.17
N LEU A 171 5.10 19.33 -6.87
CA LEU A 171 4.69 18.55 -8.03
C LEU A 171 5.40 19.18 -9.24
N ASP A 172 6.60 18.70 -9.58
CA ASP A 172 7.30 19.03 -10.82
C ASP A 172 6.68 18.31 -12.02
#